data_f2ae90f8a61d41f5bcc9d2de7de3bf5d
#
_entry.id   f2ae90f8a61d41f5bcc9d2de7de3bf5d
#
_cell.length_a   1.000
_cell.length_b   1.000
_cell.length_c   1.000
_cell.angle_alpha   90.00
_cell.angle_beta   90.00
_cell.angle_gamma   90.00
#
_symmetry.space_group_name_H-M   'P 1'
#
loop_
_entity.id
_entity.type
_entity.pdbx_description
1 polymer ?
#
loop_
_entity_poly.entity_id
_entity_poly.type
_entity_poly.pdbx_seq_one_letter_code
_entity_poly.pdbx_strand_id
1 'polypeptide(L)'
;MIGEICAHLHNYFQYDILFGTFAVTDGELYVKACANLPANANVNDVLTEGQYIRIVGSALNDGVYQVPLFDLEGVEEFEGAIWLMALPRAFKQLVEDIQNWTKENESVINSPYTSESFGGYSYSKASSATGTGGYDWSSHFASRLSKYRKVREI
;
A
#
# COMPACT_ATOMS: atom_id res chain seq x y z
N MET A 1 -2.88 3.51 -2.47
CA MET A 1 -3.29 3.94 -1.10
C MET A 1 -3.18 2.83 -0.07
N ILE A 2 -3.59 1.64 -0.40
CA ILE A 2 -3.55 0.58 0.60
C ILE A 2 -2.12 0.28 1.05
N GLY A 3 -1.16 0.33 0.14
CA GLY A 3 0.22 0.09 0.53
C GLY A 3 0.77 1.15 1.47
N GLU A 4 0.34 2.39 1.28
CA GLU A 4 0.77 3.47 2.14
C GLU A 4 0.20 3.30 3.55
N ILE A 5 -1.04 2.86 3.63
CA ILE A 5 -1.69 2.65 4.92
C ILE A 5 -1.02 1.50 5.65
N CYS A 6 -0.76 0.41 4.95
CA CYS A 6 -0.08 -0.73 5.57
C CYS A 6 1.32 -0.35 6.05
N ALA A 7 2.04 0.45 5.27
CA ALA A 7 3.36 0.88 5.68
C ALA A 7 3.29 1.78 6.92
N HIS A 8 2.30 2.65 6.97
CA HIS A 8 2.11 3.53 8.12
C HIS A 8 1.85 2.71 9.38
N LEU A 9 1.12 1.61 9.25
CA LEU A 9 0.77 0.79 10.40
C LEU A 9 1.83 -0.27 10.72
N HIS A 10 2.83 -0.40 9.87
CA HIS A 10 3.83 -1.46 9.97
C HIS A 10 3.12 -2.82 9.97
N ASN A 11 2.04 -2.95 9.21
CA ASN A 11 1.24 -4.16 9.20
C ASN A 11 0.71 -4.41 7.80
N TYR A 12 1.20 -5.46 7.17
CA TYR A 12 0.76 -5.83 5.83
C TYR A 12 -0.19 -7.03 5.88
N PHE A 13 -0.60 -7.47 7.07
CA PHE A 13 -1.53 -8.60 7.24
C PHE A 13 -1.05 -9.83 6.48
N GLN A 14 0.25 -10.03 6.46
CA GLN A 14 0.86 -11.11 5.74
C GLN A 14 0.58 -12.44 6.41
N TYR A 15 0.22 -13.47 5.65
CA TYR A 15 0.05 -14.79 6.21
C TYR A 15 0.97 -15.82 5.56
N ASP A 16 1.60 -15.49 4.46
CA ASP A 16 2.54 -16.40 3.83
C ASP A 16 3.48 -15.58 2.96
N ILE A 17 4.65 -16.12 2.69
CA ILE A 17 5.65 -15.46 1.88
C ILE A 17 6.18 -16.48 0.86
N LEU A 18 6.20 -16.08 -0.41
CA LEU A 18 6.73 -16.91 -1.46
C LEU A 18 8.06 -16.32 -1.90
N PHE A 19 9.15 -17.00 -1.58
CA PHE A 19 10.48 -16.51 -1.93
C PHE A 19 10.90 -17.13 -3.27
N GLY A 20 11.54 -16.38 -4.10
CA GLY A 20 12.04 -16.92 -5.35
C GLY A 20 12.56 -15.86 -6.29
N THR A 21 12.69 -16.26 -7.55
CA THR A 21 13.10 -15.35 -8.60
C THR A 21 11.89 -15.11 -9.50
N PHE A 22 11.67 -13.87 -9.84
CA PHE A 22 10.50 -13.48 -10.60
C PHE A 22 10.90 -12.55 -11.73
N ALA A 23 10.06 -12.44 -12.74
CA ALA A 23 10.33 -11.57 -13.88
C ALA A 23 9.10 -10.75 -14.22
N VAL A 24 9.30 -9.52 -14.63
CA VAL A 24 8.23 -8.64 -15.08
C VAL A 24 8.42 -8.36 -16.55
N THR A 25 7.35 -8.55 -17.32
CA THR A 25 7.36 -8.18 -18.72
C THR A 25 5.91 -7.92 -19.14
N ASP A 26 5.70 -6.93 -19.98
CA ASP A 26 4.38 -6.58 -20.49
C ASP A 26 3.36 -6.35 -19.41
N GLY A 27 3.80 -5.78 -18.28
CA GLY A 27 2.89 -5.45 -17.20
C GLY A 27 2.55 -6.61 -16.29
N GLU A 28 3.04 -7.79 -16.56
CA GLU A 28 2.69 -8.98 -15.80
C GLU A 28 3.89 -9.58 -15.08
N LEU A 29 3.62 -10.35 -14.06
CA LEU A 29 4.67 -10.94 -13.23
C LEU A 29 4.70 -12.45 -13.44
N TYR A 30 5.88 -12.96 -13.74
CA TYR A 30 6.08 -14.38 -13.99
C TYR A 30 7.00 -14.99 -12.96
N VAL A 31 6.78 -16.26 -12.64
CA VAL A 31 7.63 -16.99 -11.73
C VAL A 31 8.77 -17.59 -12.52
N LYS A 32 10.01 -17.32 -12.12
CA LYS A 32 11.15 -17.99 -12.74
C LYS A 32 11.56 -19.19 -11.90
N ALA A 33 11.60 -19.04 -10.61
CA ALA A 33 11.94 -20.14 -9.71
C ALA A 33 11.36 -19.87 -8.35
N CYS A 34 10.46 -20.71 -7.88
CA CYS A 34 9.85 -20.55 -6.57
C CYS A 34 9.43 -21.93 -6.10
N ALA A 35 9.69 -22.24 -4.85
CA ALA A 35 9.48 -23.57 -4.34
C ALA A 35 8.06 -24.08 -4.50
N ASN A 36 7.09 -23.23 -4.33
CA ASN A 36 5.70 -23.67 -4.31
C ASN A 36 4.90 -23.26 -5.55
N LEU A 37 5.56 -22.76 -6.55
CA LEU A 37 4.87 -22.33 -7.76
C LEU A 37 5.57 -22.88 -8.99
N PRO A 38 4.83 -23.15 -10.05
CA PRO A 38 5.46 -23.70 -11.25
C PRO A 38 6.32 -22.65 -11.95
N ALA A 39 7.44 -23.10 -12.50
CA ALA A 39 8.34 -22.20 -13.21
C ALA A 39 7.65 -21.69 -14.46
N ASN A 40 7.94 -20.45 -14.80
CA ASN A 40 7.40 -19.79 -15.98
C ASN A 40 5.90 -19.54 -15.94
N ALA A 41 5.28 -19.70 -14.79
CA ALA A 41 3.86 -19.42 -14.66
C ALA A 41 3.63 -17.93 -14.49
N ASN A 42 2.52 -17.45 -15.02
CA ASN A 42 2.09 -16.09 -14.78
C ASN A 42 1.44 -16.05 -13.41
N VAL A 43 1.84 -15.12 -12.58
CA VAL A 43 1.31 -15.03 -11.23
C VAL A 43 -0.22 -14.89 -11.24
N ASN A 44 -0.76 -14.26 -12.27
CA ASN A 44 -2.21 -14.11 -12.37
C ASN A 44 -2.91 -15.46 -12.53
N ASP A 45 -2.20 -16.48 -13.02
CA ASP A 45 -2.80 -17.79 -13.22
C ASP A 45 -2.68 -18.68 -12.00
N VAL A 46 -1.75 -18.40 -11.10
CA VAL A 46 -1.52 -19.27 -9.97
C VAL A 46 -2.01 -18.70 -8.64
N LEU A 47 -2.25 -17.41 -8.58
CA LEU A 47 -2.81 -16.81 -7.37
C LEU A 47 -4.28 -16.51 -7.61
N THR A 48 -5.04 -16.46 -6.52
CA THR A 48 -6.48 -16.25 -6.62
C THR A 48 -6.81 -14.81 -6.99
N GLU A 49 -7.76 -14.65 -7.88
CA GLU A 49 -8.20 -13.33 -8.26
C GLU A 49 -8.74 -12.61 -7.01
N GLY A 50 -8.35 -11.38 -6.82
CA GLY A 50 -8.74 -10.61 -5.65
C GLY A 50 -7.73 -10.67 -4.52
N GLN A 51 -6.73 -11.55 -4.60
CA GLN A 51 -5.73 -11.69 -3.57
C GLN A 51 -4.85 -10.43 -3.52
N TYR A 52 -4.66 -9.90 -2.31
CA TYR A 52 -3.73 -8.80 -2.14
C TYR A 52 -2.34 -9.36 -1.90
N ILE A 53 -1.35 -8.76 -2.53
CA ILE A 53 0.03 -9.21 -2.40
C ILE A 53 0.94 -8.01 -2.25
N ARG A 54 2.12 -8.25 -1.69
CA ARG A 54 3.18 -7.25 -1.64
C ARG A 54 4.38 -7.83 -2.37
N ILE A 55 4.93 -7.07 -3.33
CA ILE A 55 6.14 -7.47 -4.03
C ILE A 55 7.32 -6.84 -3.31
N VAL A 56 8.31 -7.63 -2.97
CA VAL A 56 9.50 -7.17 -2.26
C VAL A 56 10.73 -7.62 -3.04
N GLY A 57 11.65 -6.71 -3.25
CA GLY A 57 12.90 -7.02 -3.93
C GLY A 57 12.98 -6.53 -5.36
N SER A 58 11.91 -5.97 -5.89
CA SER A 58 11.91 -5.46 -7.25
C SER A 58 12.42 -4.03 -7.26
N ALA A 59 13.21 -3.68 -8.25
CA ALA A 59 13.70 -2.32 -8.37
C ALA A 59 12.61 -1.37 -8.83
N LEU A 60 11.68 -1.85 -9.62
CA LEU A 60 10.67 -0.99 -10.22
C LEU A 60 9.28 -1.18 -9.65
N ASN A 61 9.00 -2.31 -9.05
CA ASN A 61 7.63 -2.67 -8.73
C ASN A 61 7.36 -3.08 -7.30
N ASP A 62 8.24 -2.73 -6.37
CA ASP A 62 7.94 -3.00 -4.96
C ASP A 62 6.66 -2.29 -4.58
N GLY A 63 5.79 -2.96 -3.88
CA GLY A 63 4.54 -2.35 -3.44
C GLY A 63 3.45 -3.36 -3.24
N VAL A 64 2.25 -2.86 -2.97
CA VAL A 64 1.08 -3.67 -2.72
C VAL A 64 0.17 -3.64 -3.94
N TYR A 65 -0.29 -4.81 -4.34
CA TYR A 65 -1.12 -4.96 -5.53
C TYR A 65 -2.26 -5.93 -5.25
N GLN A 66 -3.24 -5.96 -6.13
CA GLN A 66 -4.31 -6.92 -6.05
C GLN A 66 -4.31 -7.72 -7.35
N VAL A 67 -4.34 -9.03 -7.27
CA VAL A 67 -4.37 -9.89 -8.45
C VAL A 67 -5.71 -9.70 -9.18
N PRO A 68 -5.74 -9.53 -10.48
CA PRO A 68 -4.64 -9.76 -11.43
C PRO A 68 -3.78 -8.51 -11.65
N LEU A 69 -2.52 -8.72 -12.01
CA LEU A 69 -1.57 -7.66 -12.23
C LEU A 69 -1.33 -7.47 -13.71
N PHE A 70 -1.60 -6.27 -14.22
CA PHE A 70 -1.39 -6.00 -15.63
C PHE A 70 -0.63 -4.70 -15.85
N ASP A 71 -0.38 -3.94 -14.79
CA ASP A 71 0.20 -2.61 -14.92
C ASP A 71 1.58 -2.46 -14.31
N LEU A 72 2.33 -3.54 -14.19
CA LEU A 72 3.67 -3.44 -13.65
C LEU A 72 4.59 -2.76 -14.65
N GLU A 73 5.64 -2.13 -14.13
CA GLU A 73 6.49 -1.30 -14.96
C GLU A 73 7.72 -2.01 -15.46
N GLY A 74 8.09 -1.74 -16.68
CA GLY A 74 9.37 -2.14 -17.22
C GLY A 74 9.55 -3.61 -17.45
N VAL A 75 10.79 -3.99 -17.62
CA VAL A 75 11.17 -5.36 -17.79
C VAL A 75 12.30 -5.61 -16.81
N GLU A 76 12.15 -6.59 -15.94
CA GLU A 76 13.19 -6.88 -14.96
C GLU A 76 13.09 -8.32 -14.50
N GLU A 77 14.17 -8.82 -13.98
CA GLU A 77 14.17 -10.11 -13.33
C GLU A 77 14.79 -9.86 -11.96
N PHE A 78 14.19 -10.34 -10.90
CA PHE A 78 14.67 -10.05 -9.56
C PHE A 78 14.49 -11.25 -8.65
N GLU A 79 15.32 -11.29 -7.62
CA GLU A 79 15.20 -12.30 -6.59
C GLU A 79 14.55 -11.60 -5.40
N GLY A 80 13.45 -12.11 -4.95
CA GLY A 80 12.73 -11.43 -3.88
C GLY A 80 11.61 -12.28 -3.35
N ALA A 81 10.49 -11.64 -3.04
CA ALA A 81 9.38 -12.34 -2.39
C ALA A 81 8.05 -11.74 -2.79
N ILE A 82 7.03 -12.58 -2.72
CA ILE A 82 5.65 -12.13 -2.82
C ILE A 82 5.02 -12.47 -1.48
N TRP A 83 4.53 -11.46 -0.77
CA TRP A 83 3.84 -11.64 0.50
C TRP A 83 2.36 -11.77 0.21
N LEU A 84 1.73 -12.84 0.69
CA LEU A 84 0.30 -13.01 0.54
C LEU A 84 -0.37 -12.35 1.75
N MET A 85 -1.33 -11.49 1.48
CA MET A 85 -1.94 -10.66 2.52
C MET A 85 -3.39 -11.06 2.73
N ALA A 86 -3.81 -11.11 3.98
CA ALA A 86 -5.21 -11.43 4.32
C ALA A 86 -5.80 -10.22 5.04
N LEU A 87 -6.47 -9.36 4.30
CA LEU A 87 -6.98 -8.11 4.86
C LEU A 87 -8.34 -8.33 5.52
N PRO A 88 -8.51 -7.95 6.79
CA PRO A 88 -9.81 -8.04 7.43
C PRO A 88 -10.83 -7.17 6.70
N ARG A 89 -12.09 -7.60 6.71
CA ARG A 89 -13.13 -6.83 6.04
C ARG A 89 -13.23 -5.42 6.62
N ALA A 90 -13.13 -5.28 7.92
CA ALA A 90 -13.22 -3.97 8.55
C ALA A 90 -12.06 -3.07 8.13
N PHE A 91 -10.89 -3.67 7.90
CA PHE A 91 -9.75 -2.90 7.44
C PHE A 91 -9.96 -2.43 6.00
N LYS A 92 -10.54 -3.29 5.16
CA LYS A 92 -10.80 -2.90 3.78
C LYS A 92 -11.82 -1.75 3.73
N GLN A 93 -12.80 -1.78 4.63
CA GLN A 93 -13.77 -0.69 4.70
C GLN A 93 -13.07 0.60 5.16
N LEU A 94 -12.15 0.49 6.10
CA LEU A 94 -11.41 1.65 6.55
C LEU A 94 -10.58 2.24 5.41
N VAL A 95 -9.95 1.40 4.61
CA VAL A 95 -9.18 1.88 3.46
C VAL A 95 -10.08 2.63 2.49
N GLU A 96 -11.26 2.09 2.24
CA GLU A 96 -12.19 2.75 1.34
C GLU A 96 -12.62 4.10 1.90
N ASP A 97 -12.87 4.17 3.20
CA ASP A 97 -13.25 5.41 3.84
C ASP A 97 -12.12 6.45 3.74
N ILE A 98 -10.89 6.00 3.90
CA ILE A 98 -9.74 6.89 3.79
C ILE A 98 -9.60 7.40 2.36
N GLN A 99 -9.80 6.52 1.39
CA GLN A 99 -9.70 6.93 0.00
C GLN A 99 -10.77 7.95 -0.35
N ASN A 100 -11.99 7.75 0.12
CA ASN A 100 -13.07 8.67 -0.14
C ASN A 100 -12.83 10.01 0.54
N TRP A 101 -12.37 9.98 1.77
CA TRP A 101 -12.07 11.21 2.49
C TRP A 101 -10.95 11.99 1.80
N THR A 102 -9.92 11.30 1.36
CA THR A 102 -8.80 11.94 0.70
C THR A 102 -9.26 12.61 -0.60
N LYS A 103 -10.12 11.93 -1.34
CA LYS A 103 -10.61 12.49 -2.57
C LYS A 103 -11.48 13.70 -2.31
N GLU A 104 -12.33 13.65 -1.31
CA GLU A 104 -13.21 14.77 -0.99
C GLU A 104 -12.44 15.97 -0.47
N ASN A 105 -11.30 15.76 0.12
CA ASN A 105 -10.52 16.83 0.70
C ASN A 105 -9.26 17.16 -0.09
N GLU A 106 -9.23 16.71 -1.33
CA GLU A 106 -8.06 16.90 -2.14
C GLU A 106 -7.64 18.33 -2.28
N SER A 107 -8.57 19.23 -2.48
CA SER A 107 -8.22 20.61 -2.66
C SER A 107 -7.60 21.21 -1.39
N VAL A 108 -8.02 20.75 -0.24
CA VAL A 108 -7.47 21.25 1.01
C VAL A 108 -6.07 20.68 1.23
N ILE A 109 -5.94 19.39 1.02
CA ILE A 109 -4.67 18.72 1.25
C ILE A 109 -3.58 19.25 0.35
N ASN A 110 -3.91 19.53 -0.88
CA ASN A 110 -2.92 19.95 -1.85
C ASN A 110 -2.83 21.45 -2.06
N SER A 111 -3.53 22.21 -1.23
CA SER A 111 -3.53 23.65 -1.42
C SER A 111 -2.21 24.27 -1.02
N PRO A 112 -1.68 25.18 -1.79
CA PRO A 112 -0.44 25.83 -1.41
C PRO A 112 -0.68 26.80 -0.25
N TYR A 113 -1.94 27.07 0.05
CA TYR A 113 -2.20 27.99 1.11
C TYR A 113 -2.57 27.31 2.38
N THR A 114 -2.32 26.08 2.46
CA THR A 114 -2.69 25.40 3.64
C THR A 114 -2.19 26.04 4.81
N SER A 115 -1.27 26.71 4.69
CA SER A 115 -0.83 27.24 5.85
C SER A 115 -1.28 28.56 6.00
N GLU A 116 -1.76 29.12 5.47
CA GLU A 116 -1.99 30.38 5.64
C GLU A 116 -3.10 30.64 5.73
N SER A 117 -3.46 30.71 5.85
CA SER A 117 -4.20 30.93 5.94
C SER A 117 -4.94 31.43 5.81
N PHE A 118 -5.32 31.48 5.69
CA PHE A 118 -6.06 31.93 5.46
C PHE A 118 -6.68 32.10 6.48
N GLY A 119 -6.40 32.61 6.78
CA GLY A 119 -6.75 32.75 7.50
C GLY A 119 -6.40 32.47 8.49
N GLY A 120 -6.11 32.46 8.85
CA GLY A 120 -5.64 32.11 9.64
C GLY A 120 -5.73 31.17 10.31
N TYR A 121 -6.07 30.76 10.39
CA TYR A 121 -5.93 29.85 10.82
C TYR A 121 -5.39 29.09 10.67
N SER A 122 -5.17 28.93 10.60
CA SER A 122 -4.66 28.22 10.47
C SER A 122 -4.19 27.79 10.36
N TYR A 123 -4.07 27.79 10.34
CA TYR A 123 -3.57 27.30 10.18
C TYR A 123 -3.27 26.73 10.44
N SER A 124 -3.32 26.48 10.62
CA SER A 124 -3.13 25.88 11.02
C SER A 124 -2.78 24.68 10.82
N LYS A 125 -2.96 24.17 10.06
CA LYS A 125 -2.66 23.03 9.66
C LYS A 125 -1.30 22.75 9.90
N ALA A 126 -0.64 23.43 9.40
CA ALA A 126 0.65 23.25 9.57
C ALA A 126 0.97 23.25 10.92
N SER A 127 0.43 24.01 11.53
CA SER A 127 0.87 24.12 12.77
C SER A 127 0.75 22.91 13.44
N SER A 128 -0.01 22.22 13.10
CA SER A 128 -0.17 21.13 13.81
C SER A 128 1.06 20.68 13.94
N ALA A 129 1.72 21.35 14.19
CA ALA A 129 2.87 21.08 14.47
C ALA A 129 3.21 19.82 14.35
N THR A 130 2.80 19.23 14.85
CA THR A 130 3.14 18.05 14.67
C THR A 130 3.14 17.99 13.37
N GLY A 131 2.97 18.94 12.87
CA GLY A 131 3.14 18.93 11.60
C GLY A 131 2.16 18.18 10.93
N THR A 132 1.57 17.41 11.41
CA THR A 132 0.76 16.67 10.67
C THR A 132 -0.38 17.36 10.32
N GLY A 133 -0.59 18.37 10.80
CA GLY A 133 -1.61 19.08 10.37
C GLY A 133 -2.89 18.46 10.35
N GLY A 134 -3.60 18.12 10.66
CA GLY A 134 -4.85 17.58 10.64
C GLY A 134 -5.52 17.35 9.34
N TYR A 135 -4.87 17.64 8.26
CA TYR A 135 -5.47 17.40 6.98
C TYR A 135 -4.89 16.17 6.31
N ASP A 136 -4.20 15.36 7.07
CA ASP A 136 -3.59 14.18 6.57
C ASP A 136 -4.47 13.02 6.99
N TRP A 137 -4.64 12.05 6.16
CA TRP A 137 -5.48 10.92 6.48
C TRP A 137 -4.99 10.18 7.74
N SER A 138 -3.69 10.15 7.96
CA SER A 138 -3.18 9.43 9.12
C SER A 138 -3.60 10.08 10.42
N SER A 139 -3.78 11.40 10.41
CA SER A 139 -4.25 12.09 11.58
C SER A 139 -5.76 11.99 11.71
N HIS A 140 -6.45 12.15 10.60
CA HIS A 140 -7.91 12.15 10.62
C HIS A 140 -8.47 10.79 11.05
N PHE A 141 -7.84 9.72 10.64
CA PHE A 141 -8.31 8.38 10.95
C PHE A 141 -7.48 7.70 12.04
N ALA A 142 -6.72 8.47 12.81
CA ALA A 142 -5.79 7.91 13.78
C ALA A 142 -6.44 6.90 14.74
N SER A 143 -7.62 7.21 15.25
CA SER A 143 -8.23 6.30 16.22
C SER A 143 -8.67 5.00 15.56
N ARG A 144 -9.15 5.05 14.33
CA ARG A 144 -9.54 3.82 13.65
C ARG A 144 -8.33 3.02 13.19
N LEU A 145 -7.24 3.71 12.87
CA LEU A 145 -6.04 3.03 12.42
C LEU A 145 -5.30 2.37 13.57
N SER A 146 -5.40 2.93 14.76
CA SER A 146 -4.56 2.47 15.88
C SER A 146 -4.74 1.00 16.20
N LYS A 147 -5.94 0.45 16.02
CA LYS A 147 -6.14 -0.94 16.39
C LYS A 147 -5.48 -1.90 15.41
N TYR A 148 -5.06 -1.43 14.26
CA TYR A 148 -4.37 -2.28 13.31
C TYR A 148 -2.86 -2.06 13.33
N ARG A 149 -2.38 -1.08 14.09
CA ARG A 149 -0.96 -0.81 14.11
C ARG A 149 -0.20 -1.93 14.81
N LYS A 150 0.87 -2.39 14.16
CA LYS A 150 1.64 -3.45 14.73
C LYS A 150 2.80 -2.87 15.47
N VAL A 151 3.03 -3.33 16.68
CA VAL A 151 4.15 -2.89 17.44
C VAL A 151 5.36 -3.50 16.81
N ARG A 152 6.49 -2.78 16.83
CA ARG A 152 7.64 -3.30 16.25
C ARG A 152 7.84 -4.70 16.61
N GLU A 153 8.15 -5.46 15.64
CA GLU A 153 8.35 -6.80 15.84
C GLU A 153 9.63 -7.05 16.45
N ILE A 154 9.75 -7.91 17.24
CA ILE A 154 10.99 -8.13 17.87
C ILE A 154 11.73 -9.19 17.29
#